data_5803bd4908a6165b3020d870be4f3fbf
#
_entry.id   5803bd4908a6165b3020d870be4f3fbf
#
_cell.length_a   1.000
_cell.length_b   1.000
_cell.length_c   1.000
_cell.angle_alpha   90.00
_cell.angle_beta   90.00
_cell.angle_gamma   90.00
#
_symmetry.space_group_name_H-M   'P 1'
#
loop_
_entity.id
_entity.type
_entity.pdbx_description
1 polymer ?
#
loop_
_entity_poly.entity_id
_entity_poly.type
_entity_poly.pdbx_seq_one_letter_code
_entity_poly.pdbx_strand_id
1 'polypeptide(L)'
;MMEIKAVKFRRNGFYTQPFAFGGEEGADKFDHNIRYRGSLQNYLIDTGSEVILVDTGLPAGFPVEVIDEKAMAYTGENICDYMDSLAALGYKPEQVTKILLTHRHGDHSGELRSFPNATIYVGADEMQADELKGLTNLVPVTYTDGPYHNFPETQKICDGVWFIKAKGHTNGNSLVIAESDGLYYMF
;
A
#
# COMPACT_ATOMS: atom_id res chain seq x y z
N MET A 1 -21.15 -2.80 9.02
CA MET A 1 -19.93 -3.41 9.62
C MET A 1 -18.87 -3.36 8.55
N MET A 2 -17.70 -2.87 8.86
CA MET A 2 -16.58 -2.79 7.91
C MET A 2 -15.86 -4.15 7.86
N GLU A 3 -15.59 -4.64 6.64
CA GLU A 3 -14.78 -5.85 6.45
C GLU A 3 -13.38 -5.46 5.97
N ILE A 4 -12.35 -6.07 6.55
CA ILE A 4 -10.96 -5.86 6.16
C ILE A 4 -10.36 -7.18 5.68
N LYS A 5 -9.83 -7.19 4.45
CA LYS A 5 -9.30 -8.39 3.81
C LYS A 5 -7.88 -8.15 3.30
N ALA A 6 -7.01 -9.16 3.41
CA ALA A 6 -5.67 -9.11 2.86
C ALA A 6 -5.67 -9.63 1.41
N VAL A 7 -5.19 -8.82 0.48
CA VAL A 7 -4.92 -9.19 -0.92
C VAL A 7 -3.48 -9.68 -0.97
N LYS A 8 -3.28 -11.00 -0.99
CA LYS A 8 -1.96 -11.64 -0.84
C LYS A 8 -1.42 -12.07 -2.19
N PHE A 9 -0.23 -11.66 -2.56
CA PHE A 9 0.38 -11.99 -3.85
C PHE A 9 1.79 -12.59 -3.77
N ARG A 10 2.51 -12.42 -2.64
CA ARG A 10 3.78 -13.10 -2.35
C ARG A 10 3.81 -13.60 -0.92
N ARG A 11 4.51 -14.71 -0.66
CA ARG A 11 4.68 -15.27 0.69
C ARG A 11 6.08 -15.83 0.91
N ASN A 12 6.38 -16.16 2.17
CA ASN A 12 7.60 -16.85 2.59
C ASN A 12 8.90 -16.20 2.07
N GLY A 13 8.87 -14.89 1.88
CA GLY A 13 10.00 -14.17 1.34
C GLY A 13 10.98 -13.69 2.41
N PHE A 14 12.10 -13.16 1.93
CA PHE A 14 13.16 -12.59 2.73
C PHE A 14 13.51 -11.20 2.22
N TYR A 15 13.94 -10.33 3.12
CA TYR A 15 14.45 -9.00 2.82
C TYR A 15 15.37 -8.50 3.92
N THR A 16 16.23 -7.54 3.59
CA THR A 16 17.18 -6.97 4.55
C THR A 16 16.57 -5.83 5.37
N GLN A 17 17.20 -5.52 6.50
CA GLN A 17 16.85 -4.36 7.30
C GLN A 17 16.95 -3.04 6.51
N PRO A 18 18.01 -2.79 5.71
CA PRO A 18 18.06 -1.62 4.83
C PRO A 18 16.88 -1.50 3.87
N PHE A 19 16.46 -2.60 3.25
CA PHE A 19 15.30 -2.62 2.36
C PHE A 19 14.00 -2.27 3.10
N ALA A 20 13.79 -2.86 4.30
CA ALA A 20 12.57 -2.65 5.07
C ALA A 20 12.44 -1.22 5.64
N PHE A 21 13.54 -0.66 6.16
CA PHE A 21 13.50 0.56 6.98
C PHE A 21 14.39 1.69 6.46
N GLY A 22 15.22 1.42 5.47
CA GLY A 22 16.22 2.40 5.01
C GLY A 22 15.61 3.58 4.26
N GLY A 23 14.51 3.38 3.56
CA GLY A 23 13.93 4.39 2.70
C GLY A 23 14.90 4.85 1.60
N GLU A 24 14.62 6.02 1.03
CA GLU A 24 15.41 6.55 -0.08
C GLU A 24 16.81 7.07 0.33
N GLU A 25 16.96 7.51 1.58
CA GLU A 25 18.18 8.20 2.03
C GLU A 25 18.83 7.57 3.27
N GLY A 26 18.29 6.46 3.75
CA GLY A 26 18.66 5.91 5.05
C GLY A 26 19.22 4.50 5.06
N ALA A 27 19.33 3.82 3.93
CA ALA A 27 19.72 2.42 3.84
C ALA A 27 21.07 2.11 4.53
N ASP A 28 22.04 2.98 4.39
CA ASP A 28 23.38 2.82 4.95
C ASP A 28 23.43 2.88 6.50
N LYS A 29 22.35 3.33 7.13
CA LYS A 29 22.23 3.42 8.60
C LYS A 29 21.82 2.10 9.26
N PHE A 30 21.45 1.11 8.46
CA PHE A 30 20.93 -0.17 8.93
C PHE A 30 21.89 -1.32 8.71
N ASP A 31 21.76 -2.38 9.51
CA ASP A 31 22.62 -3.55 9.42
C ASP A 31 22.21 -4.43 8.23
N HIS A 32 23.10 -4.55 7.25
CA HIS A 32 22.93 -5.36 6.04
C HIS A 32 22.86 -6.87 6.31
N ASN A 33 23.27 -7.33 7.50
CA ASN A 33 23.23 -8.75 7.87
C ASN A 33 21.91 -9.14 8.54
N ILE A 34 21.12 -8.17 9.00
CA ILE A 34 19.82 -8.45 9.60
C ILE A 34 18.82 -8.74 8.47
N ARG A 35 18.14 -9.87 8.58
CA ARG A 35 17.15 -10.35 7.64
C ARG A 35 15.80 -10.54 8.32
N TYR A 36 14.75 -10.23 7.57
CA TYR A 36 13.38 -10.47 7.97
C TYR A 36 12.73 -11.47 7.03
N ARG A 37 11.77 -12.20 7.58
CA ARG A 37 10.89 -13.07 6.81
C ARG A 37 9.52 -12.41 6.72
N GLY A 38 8.95 -12.36 5.52
CA GLY A 38 7.68 -11.68 5.31
C GLY A 38 6.95 -12.12 4.06
N SER A 39 5.83 -11.47 3.84
CA SER A 39 4.97 -11.64 2.66
C SER A 39 4.65 -10.28 2.08
N LEU A 40 4.42 -10.18 0.76
CA LEU A 40 3.83 -8.99 0.19
C LEU A 40 2.32 -9.17 0.10
N GLN A 41 1.62 -8.23 0.67
CA GLN A 41 0.17 -8.16 0.67
C GLN A 41 -0.26 -6.70 0.82
N ASN A 42 -1.36 -6.36 0.19
CA ASN A 42 -2.05 -5.10 0.41
C ASN A 42 -3.42 -5.38 1.03
N TYR A 43 -4.24 -4.36 1.23
CA TYR A 43 -5.46 -4.56 1.97
C TYR A 43 -6.66 -3.97 1.24
N LEU A 44 -7.81 -4.60 1.46
CA LEU A 44 -9.12 -4.14 1.02
C LEU A 44 -9.96 -3.83 2.26
N ILE A 45 -10.63 -2.68 2.23
CA ILE A 45 -11.59 -2.22 3.22
C ILE A 45 -12.93 -2.10 2.53
N ASP A 46 -13.88 -2.95 2.89
CA ASP A 46 -15.27 -2.87 2.44
C ASP A 46 -16.11 -2.26 3.56
N THR A 47 -16.60 -1.06 3.36
CA THR A 47 -17.44 -0.33 4.33
C THR A 47 -18.92 -0.71 4.25
N GLY A 48 -19.29 -1.53 3.26
CA GLY A 48 -20.67 -1.83 2.88
C GLY A 48 -21.27 -0.82 1.90
N SER A 49 -20.71 0.39 1.78
CA SER A 49 -21.08 1.41 0.79
C SER A 49 -19.97 1.72 -0.21
N GLU A 50 -18.73 1.46 0.16
CA GLU A 50 -17.53 1.70 -0.65
C GLU A 50 -16.54 0.56 -0.50
N VAL A 51 -15.84 0.26 -1.59
CA VAL A 51 -14.70 -0.67 -1.60
C VAL A 51 -13.44 0.16 -1.79
N ILE A 52 -12.57 0.13 -0.80
CA ILE A 52 -11.34 0.91 -0.73
C ILE A 52 -10.15 -0.04 -0.74
N LEU A 53 -9.19 0.20 -1.60
CA LEU A 53 -7.90 -0.50 -1.54
C LEU A 53 -6.86 0.36 -0.81
N VAL A 54 -6.04 -0.29 -0.01
CA VAL A 54 -4.78 0.25 0.48
C VAL A 54 -3.70 -0.41 -0.36
N ASP A 55 -3.15 0.35 -1.30
CA ASP A 55 -2.20 -0.07 -2.33
C ASP A 55 -2.74 -1.09 -3.35
N THR A 56 -1.99 -1.35 -4.42
CA THR A 56 -2.44 -2.14 -5.57
C THR A 56 -1.42 -3.18 -6.07
N GLY A 57 -0.48 -3.58 -5.22
CA GLY A 57 0.46 -4.67 -5.49
C GLY A 57 1.43 -4.43 -6.63
N LEU A 58 2.05 -5.52 -7.06
CA LEU A 58 2.94 -5.56 -8.21
C LEU A 58 2.16 -5.53 -9.53
N PRO A 59 2.72 -4.98 -10.61
CA PRO A 59 2.08 -4.96 -11.93
C PRO A 59 1.92 -6.39 -12.49
N ALA A 60 0.89 -6.57 -13.31
CA ALA A 60 0.65 -7.84 -14.01
C ALA A 60 1.89 -8.29 -14.79
N GLY A 61 2.18 -9.56 -14.71
CA GLY A 61 3.35 -10.15 -15.39
C GLY A 61 4.68 -9.78 -14.75
N PHE A 62 4.70 -9.22 -13.55
CA PHE A 62 5.94 -9.03 -12.79
C PHE A 62 6.67 -10.38 -12.66
N PRO A 63 7.98 -10.44 -12.97
CA PRO A 63 8.72 -11.71 -12.97
C PRO A 63 8.58 -12.45 -11.64
N VAL A 64 8.38 -13.78 -11.74
CA VAL A 64 8.44 -14.65 -10.56
C VAL A 64 9.91 -14.76 -10.15
N GLU A 65 10.21 -14.30 -8.97
CA GLU A 65 11.56 -14.30 -8.43
C GLU A 65 11.95 -15.68 -7.92
N VAL A 66 13.22 -16.00 -8.03
CA VAL A 66 13.80 -17.14 -7.30
C VAL A 66 14.04 -16.67 -5.87
N ILE A 67 13.56 -17.44 -4.90
CA ILE A 67 13.77 -17.12 -3.49
C ILE A 67 15.27 -17.11 -3.20
N ASP A 68 15.78 -15.98 -2.77
CA ASP A 68 17.16 -15.80 -2.37
C ASP A 68 17.20 -15.13 -0.99
N GLU A 69 17.56 -15.93 0.01
CA GLU A 69 17.70 -15.45 1.41
C GLU A 69 18.82 -14.40 1.58
N LYS A 70 19.69 -14.25 0.57
CA LYS A 70 20.81 -13.30 0.58
C LYS A 70 20.52 -12.02 -0.22
N ALA A 71 19.43 -11.99 -0.98
CA ALA A 71 19.06 -10.81 -1.74
C ALA A 71 18.89 -9.58 -0.83
N MET A 72 19.26 -8.42 -1.33
CA MET A 72 19.03 -7.14 -0.65
C MET A 72 17.55 -6.80 -0.57
N ALA A 73 16.88 -6.83 -1.74
CA ALA A 73 15.46 -6.58 -1.89
C ALA A 73 14.64 -7.85 -1.54
N TYR A 74 13.34 -7.67 -1.47
CA TYR A 74 12.42 -8.77 -1.23
C TYR A 74 12.49 -9.81 -2.35
N THR A 75 12.60 -11.08 -1.98
CA THR A 75 12.34 -12.24 -2.84
C THR A 75 11.43 -13.22 -2.13
N GLY A 76 10.40 -13.73 -2.81
CA GLY A 76 9.42 -14.62 -2.18
C GLY A 76 8.66 -15.49 -3.17
N GLU A 77 7.94 -16.48 -2.64
CA GLU A 77 7.08 -17.35 -3.43
C GLU A 77 5.94 -16.57 -4.05
N ASN A 78 5.71 -16.73 -5.35
CA ASN A 78 4.51 -16.24 -5.99
C ASN A 78 3.27 -17.02 -5.51
N ILE A 79 2.23 -16.32 -5.06
CA ILE A 79 0.93 -16.92 -4.79
C ILE A 79 0.11 -16.86 -6.09
N CYS A 80 -0.08 -15.65 -6.63
CA CYS A 80 -0.78 -15.33 -7.86
C CYS A 80 -0.50 -13.86 -8.20
N ASP A 81 -1.01 -13.38 -9.32
CA ASP A 81 -1.01 -11.95 -9.61
C ASP A 81 -2.00 -11.20 -8.70
N TYR A 82 -1.76 -9.91 -8.49
CA TYR A 82 -2.56 -9.09 -7.58
C TYR A 82 -4.06 -9.13 -7.92
N MET A 83 -4.40 -9.01 -9.22
CA MET A 83 -5.79 -9.02 -9.69
C MET A 83 -6.49 -10.36 -9.44
N ASP A 84 -5.76 -11.48 -9.58
CA ASP A 84 -6.29 -12.81 -9.28
C ASP A 84 -6.55 -12.97 -7.78
N SER A 85 -5.67 -12.42 -6.93
CA SER A 85 -5.88 -12.41 -5.47
C SER A 85 -7.11 -11.59 -5.09
N LEU A 86 -7.34 -10.44 -5.72
CA LEU A 86 -8.53 -9.62 -5.52
C LEU A 86 -9.80 -10.37 -5.95
N ALA A 87 -9.76 -11.00 -7.13
CA ALA A 87 -10.87 -11.80 -7.64
C ALA A 87 -11.22 -13.00 -6.74
N ALA A 88 -10.20 -13.66 -6.16
CA ALA A 88 -10.40 -14.75 -5.21
C ALA A 88 -11.10 -14.30 -3.91
N LEU A 89 -11.02 -13.03 -3.55
CA LEU A 89 -11.77 -12.43 -2.44
C LEU A 89 -13.23 -12.08 -2.81
N GLY A 90 -13.61 -12.27 -4.09
CA GLY A 90 -14.96 -11.99 -4.60
C GLY A 90 -15.18 -10.57 -5.11
N TYR A 91 -14.11 -9.79 -5.30
CA TYR A 91 -14.19 -8.40 -5.77
C TYR A 91 -13.73 -8.26 -7.22
N LYS A 92 -14.35 -7.30 -7.91
CA LYS A 92 -13.99 -6.89 -9.28
C LYS A 92 -13.41 -5.48 -9.27
N PRO A 93 -12.53 -5.13 -10.22
CA PRO A 93 -11.93 -3.79 -10.31
C PRO A 93 -12.95 -2.66 -10.34
N GLU A 94 -14.09 -2.87 -11.00
CA GLU A 94 -15.13 -1.86 -11.17
C GLU A 94 -15.87 -1.52 -9.87
N GLN A 95 -15.76 -2.37 -8.85
CA GLN A 95 -16.36 -2.14 -7.53
C GLN A 95 -15.50 -1.25 -6.65
N VAL A 96 -14.20 -1.11 -6.95
CA VAL A 96 -13.28 -0.29 -6.19
C VAL A 96 -13.57 1.18 -6.45
N THR A 97 -13.90 1.92 -5.41
CA THR A 97 -14.26 3.34 -5.50
C THR A 97 -13.11 4.26 -5.09
N LYS A 98 -12.23 3.78 -4.23
CA LYS A 98 -11.06 4.52 -3.75
C LYS A 98 -9.82 3.62 -3.67
N ILE A 99 -8.67 4.22 -3.93
CA ILE A 99 -7.36 3.64 -3.65
C ILE A 99 -6.61 4.65 -2.76
N LEU A 100 -6.12 4.18 -1.63
CA LEU A 100 -5.25 4.92 -0.74
C LEU A 100 -3.83 4.42 -1.02
N LEU A 101 -3.10 5.15 -1.85
CA LEU A 101 -1.73 4.81 -2.19
C LEU A 101 -0.79 5.31 -1.10
N THR A 102 -0.23 4.38 -0.33
CA THR A 102 0.66 4.74 0.77
C THR A 102 1.93 5.42 0.28
N HIS A 103 2.52 4.92 -0.81
CA HIS A 103 3.66 5.52 -1.50
C HIS A 103 3.83 4.92 -2.91
N ARG A 104 4.74 5.50 -3.71
CA ARG A 104 4.86 5.25 -5.15
C ARG A 104 5.51 3.93 -5.57
N HIS A 105 6.19 3.17 -4.69
CA HIS A 105 6.95 1.99 -5.10
C HIS A 105 6.08 0.94 -5.82
N GLY A 106 6.72 0.18 -6.72
CA GLY A 106 6.02 -0.67 -7.69
C GLY A 106 5.20 -1.82 -7.08
N ASP A 107 5.52 -2.28 -5.88
CA ASP A 107 4.75 -3.28 -5.13
C ASP A 107 3.55 -2.69 -4.38
N HIS A 108 3.35 -1.38 -4.46
CA HIS A 108 2.20 -0.64 -3.94
C HIS A 108 1.37 0.00 -5.07
N SER A 109 2.01 0.39 -6.17
CA SER A 109 1.41 1.17 -7.27
C SER A 109 1.17 0.38 -8.55
N GLY A 110 1.51 -0.92 -8.59
CA GLY A 110 1.62 -1.70 -9.82
C GLY A 110 0.33 -1.80 -10.64
N GLU A 111 -0.82 -1.92 -10.00
CA GLU A 111 -2.12 -2.09 -10.67
C GLU A 111 -3.03 -0.86 -10.60
N LEU A 112 -2.51 0.34 -10.31
CA LEU A 112 -3.33 1.57 -10.21
C LEU A 112 -4.23 1.80 -11.45
N ARG A 113 -3.78 1.40 -12.64
CA ARG A 113 -4.48 1.60 -13.91
C ARG A 113 -5.60 0.59 -14.16
N SER A 114 -5.67 -0.47 -13.37
CA SER A 114 -6.65 -1.56 -13.52
C SER A 114 -8.00 -1.24 -12.88
N PHE A 115 -8.16 -0.09 -12.20
CA PHE A 115 -9.33 0.30 -11.44
C PHE A 115 -10.05 1.50 -12.07
N PRO A 116 -10.97 1.29 -13.03
CA PRO A 116 -11.53 2.37 -13.86
C PRO A 116 -12.40 3.36 -13.07
N ASN A 117 -12.98 2.94 -11.95
CA ASN A 117 -13.91 3.76 -11.17
C ASN A 117 -13.28 4.35 -9.92
N ALA A 118 -12.03 4.00 -9.62
CA ALA A 118 -11.39 4.42 -8.38
C ALA A 118 -10.87 5.85 -8.46
N THR A 119 -11.04 6.60 -7.39
CA THR A 119 -10.28 7.81 -7.10
C THR A 119 -9.04 7.43 -6.30
N ILE A 120 -7.86 7.88 -6.72
CA ILE A 120 -6.58 7.53 -6.09
C ILE A 120 -6.14 8.68 -5.20
N TYR A 121 -6.10 8.46 -3.90
CA TYR A 121 -5.58 9.38 -2.91
C TYR A 121 -4.11 9.06 -2.65
N VAL A 122 -3.26 10.06 -2.73
CA VAL A 122 -1.81 9.91 -2.55
C VAL A 122 -1.23 11.16 -1.89
N GLY A 123 -0.23 11.02 -1.05
CA GLY A 123 0.47 12.15 -0.45
C GLY A 123 0.95 13.15 -1.51
N ALA A 124 0.72 14.45 -1.31
CA ALA A 124 1.04 15.48 -2.30
C ALA A 124 2.53 15.45 -2.72
N ASP A 125 3.42 15.03 -1.82
CA ASP A 125 4.85 14.93 -2.09
C ASP A 125 5.22 13.76 -3.05
N GLU A 126 4.28 12.81 -3.33
CA GLU A 126 4.46 11.73 -4.31
C GLU A 126 4.04 12.11 -5.74
N MET A 127 3.32 13.21 -5.93
CA MET A 127 2.65 13.57 -7.20
C MET A 127 3.58 13.66 -8.43
N GLN A 128 4.87 13.83 -8.23
CA GLN A 128 5.85 13.93 -9.32
C GLN A 128 6.47 12.57 -9.68
N ALA A 129 6.07 11.48 -9.02
CA ALA A 129 6.60 10.16 -9.26
C ALA A 129 6.26 9.65 -10.68
N ASP A 130 7.18 8.92 -11.27
CA ASP A 130 7.02 8.38 -12.64
C ASP A 130 5.87 7.37 -12.72
N GLU A 131 5.64 6.60 -11.68
CA GLU A 131 4.58 5.62 -11.54
C GLU A 131 3.19 6.23 -11.68
N LEU A 132 3.04 7.50 -11.32
CA LEU A 132 1.77 8.23 -11.33
C LEU A 132 1.51 8.99 -12.64
N LYS A 133 2.50 9.08 -13.53
CA LYS A 133 2.37 9.83 -14.80
C LYS A 133 1.23 9.28 -15.66
N GLY A 134 0.42 10.19 -16.15
CA GLY A 134 -0.70 9.87 -17.05
C GLY A 134 -1.97 9.38 -16.36
N LEU A 135 -1.99 9.21 -15.03
CA LEU A 135 -3.22 9.01 -14.28
C LEU A 135 -3.97 10.34 -14.16
N THR A 136 -5.30 10.31 -14.39
CA THR A 136 -6.16 11.50 -14.38
C THR A 136 -7.08 11.57 -13.15
N ASN A 137 -7.12 10.50 -12.37
CA ASN A 137 -8.00 10.31 -11.20
C ASN A 137 -7.25 10.42 -9.87
N LEU A 138 -6.12 11.13 -9.86
CA LEU A 138 -5.31 11.40 -8.67
C LEU A 138 -5.87 12.54 -7.84
N VAL A 139 -5.89 12.36 -6.53
CA VAL A 139 -6.20 13.40 -5.54
C VAL A 139 -5.02 13.55 -4.60
N PRO A 140 -4.28 14.67 -4.70
CA PRO A 140 -3.18 14.94 -3.77
C PRO A 140 -3.71 15.22 -2.37
N VAL A 141 -3.18 14.51 -1.38
CA VAL A 141 -3.56 14.68 0.03
C VAL A 141 -2.55 15.58 0.73
N THR A 142 -3.06 16.60 1.42
CA THR A 142 -2.25 17.60 2.14
C THR A 142 -2.42 17.51 3.67
N TYR A 143 -3.19 16.53 4.15
CA TYR A 143 -3.38 16.19 5.58
C TYR A 143 -3.85 17.35 6.45
N THR A 144 -4.91 18.02 6.03
CA THR A 144 -5.39 19.27 6.65
C THR A 144 -6.54 19.11 7.67
N ASP A 145 -6.98 17.87 7.96
CA ASP A 145 -8.11 17.65 8.88
C ASP A 145 -7.70 17.70 10.37
N GLY A 146 -6.41 17.97 10.63
CA GLY A 146 -5.88 18.09 11.99
C GLY A 146 -5.53 16.74 12.61
N PRO A 147 -5.34 16.69 13.94
CA PRO A 147 -4.85 15.48 14.59
C PRO A 147 -5.93 14.40 14.71
N TYR A 148 -5.50 13.14 14.52
CA TYR A 148 -6.27 11.95 14.84
C TYR A 148 -5.44 11.09 15.82
N HIS A 149 -5.93 10.94 17.05
CA HIS A 149 -5.15 10.43 18.17
C HIS A 149 -3.83 11.22 18.36
N ASN A 150 -2.68 10.53 18.31
CA ASN A 150 -1.35 11.13 18.42
C ASN A 150 -0.71 11.49 17.07
N PHE A 151 -1.43 11.35 15.97
CA PHE A 151 -0.96 11.72 14.63
C PHE A 151 -1.40 13.16 14.31
N PRO A 152 -0.46 14.10 14.12
CA PRO A 152 -0.79 15.51 13.96
C PRO A 152 -1.32 15.89 12.58
N GLU A 153 -0.90 15.17 11.53
CA GLU A 153 -1.19 15.49 10.12
C GLU A 153 -1.99 14.34 9.50
N THR A 154 -3.30 14.56 9.34
CA THR A 154 -4.23 13.52 8.91
C THR A 154 -5.24 14.02 7.89
N GLN A 155 -5.83 13.10 7.14
CA GLN A 155 -6.95 13.33 6.24
C GLN A 155 -8.00 12.26 6.45
N LYS A 156 -9.21 12.65 6.80
CA LYS A 156 -10.35 11.72 6.86
C LYS A 156 -10.79 11.37 5.45
N ILE A 157 -10.82 10.08 5.12
CA ILE A 157 -11.25 9.60 3.80
C ILE A 157 -12.76 9.30 3.78
N CYS A 158 -13.24 8.63 4.81
CA CYS A 158 -14.64 8.39 5.10
C CYS A 158 -14.79 8.04 6.59
N ASP A 159 -16.00 7.69 7.02
CA ASP A 159 -16.20 7.29 8.42
C ASP A 159 -15.40 6.03 8.75
N GLY A 160 -14.59 6.14 9.79
CA GLY A 160 -13.71 5.08 10.26
C GLY A 160 -12.43 4.86 9.41
N VAL A 161 -12.17 5.68 8.37
CA VAL A 161 -10.94 5.52 7.55
C VAL A 161 -10.17 6.84 7.48
N TRP A 162 -8.91 6.78 7.91
CA TRP A 162 -8.01 7.92 7.96
C TRP A 162 -6.73 7.64 7.18
N PHE A 163 -6.27 8.66 6.46
CA PHE A 163 -4.99 8.67 5.76
C PHE A 163 -4.04 9.61 6.51
N ILE A 164 -2.89 9.11 6.88
CA ILE A 164 -2.00 9.72 7.87
C ILE A 164 -0.64 9.97 7.24
N LYS A 165 -0.09 11.16 7.41
CA LYS A 165 1.25 11.45 6.96
C LYS A 165 2.29 10.69 7.78
N ALA A 166 3.12 9.91 7.11
CA ALA A 166 4.13 9.04 7.72
C ALA A 166 5.45 9.08 6.94
N LYS A 167 5.95 10.30 6.69
CA LYS A 167 7.22 10.52 5.98
C LYS A 167 8.37 9.69 6.55
N GLY A 168 9.14 9.07 5.67
CA GLY A 168 10.33 8.29 6.05
C GLY A 168 10.79 7.39 4.93
N HIS A 169 10.02 6.39 4.57
CA HIS A 169 10.34 5.45 3.49
C HIS A 169 10.39 6.16 2.12
N THR A 170 9.41 7.02 1.85
CA THR A 170 9.46 8.07 0.83
C THR A 170 9.08 9.41 1.44
N ASN A 171 9.25 10.51 0.69
CA ASN A 171 8.89 11.84 1.17
C ASN A 171 7.39 12.02 1.37
N GLY A 172 6.56 11.38 0.54
CA GLY A 172 5.11 11.43 0.62
C GLY A 172 4.48 10.19 1.26
N ASN A 173 5.29 9.33 1.87
CA ASN A 173 4.78 8.11 2.50
C ASN A 173 3.69 8.39 3.52
N SER A 174 2.67 7.56 3.48
CA SER A 174 1.49 7.61 4.34
C SER A 174 1.20 6.25 4.95
N LEU A 175 0.39 6.24 5.98
CA LEU A 175 -0.24 5.04 6.51
C LEU A 175 -1.76 5.22 6.52
N VAL A 176 -2.49 4.12 6.59
CA VAL A 176 -3.95 4.12 6.70
C VAL A 176 -4.34 3.55 8.05
N ILE A 177 -5.30 4.19 8.72
CA ILE A 177 -5.98 3.62 9.88
C ILE A 177 -7.43 3.39 9.52
N ALA A 178 -7.90 2.16 9.73
CA ALA A 178 -9.31 1.80 9.68
C ALA A 178 -9.81 1.44 11.08
N GLU A 179 -10.95 2.01 11.48
CA GLU A 179 -11.58 1.74 12.76
C GLU A 179 -12.88 0.97 12.53
N SER A 180 -12.99 -0.23 13.09
CA SER A 180 -14.19 -1.07 13.03
C SER A 180 -14.36 -1.84 14.33
N ASP A 181 -15.58 -1.83 14.87
CA ASP A 181 -15.97 -2.61 16.06
C ASP A 181 -15.05 -2.35 17.28
N GLY A 182 -14.57 -1.13 17.45
CA GLY A 182 -13.68 -0.74 18.53
C GLY A 182 -12.23 -1.22 18.36
N LEU A 183 -11.88 -1.76 17.20
CA LEU A 183 -10.52 -2.15 16.82
C LEU A 183 -9.93 -1.16 15.82
N TYR A 184 -8.63 -0.96 15.90
CA TYR A 184 -7.85 -0.17 14.97
C TYR A 184 -6.97 -1.09 14.12
N TYR A 185 -7.07 -0.94 12.80
CA TYR A 185 -6.25 -1.61 11.82
C TYR A 185 -5.32 -0.58 11.21
N MET A 186 -4.03 -0.83 11.23
CA MET A 186 -3.01 0.09 10.68
C MET A 186 -2.28 -0.60 9.52
N PHE A 187 -2.19 0.08 8.40
CA PHE A 187 -1.56 -0.38 7.17
C PHE A 187 -0.50 0.59 6.71
#